data_785a2ee51428ae03920d0be6cca3f430
#
_entry.id   785a2ee51428ae03920d0be6cca3f430
#
_cell.length_a   1.000
_cell.length_b   1.000
_cell.length_c   1.000
_cell.angle_alpha   90.00
_cell.angle_beta   90.00
_cell.angle_gamma   90.00
#
_symmetry.space_group_name_H-M   'P 1'
#
loop_
_entity.id
_entity.type
_entity.pdbx_description
1 polymer ?
#
loop_
_entity_poly.entity_id
_entity_poly.type
_entity_poly.pdbx_seq_one_letter_code
_entity_poly.pdbx_strand_id
1 'polypeptide(L)'
;RAWHILNSLESVGGDLQAYTTKESTVYYAAILHDHTARAVDLLTDIVFHSTYPQAELDKEVEVICDEIESYNDTPTELIYDEFENHLFKGHPLGHSILGTAEGVRSFTQADAQRFAHRHYRPDNAIFFAYGDISFSRLVRLLEKAQVGLSAASAIQRPQSAEQPLHDFLQEPHTVII
;
A
#
# COMPACT_ATOMS: atom_id res chain seq x y z
N ARG A 1 8.04 -2.52 -16.83
CA ARG A 1 6.65 -2.42 -17.30
C ARG A 1 5.80 -3.39 -16.49
N ALA A 2 4.56 -3.04 -16.16
CA ALA A 2 3.65 -3.84 -15.34
C ALA A 2 3.57 -5.31 -15.79
N TRP A 3 3.47 -5.54 -17.11
CA TRP A 3 3.48 -6.89 -17.68
C TRP A 3 4.69 -7.76 -17.26
N HIS A 4 5.89 -7.19 -17.15
CA HIS A 4 7.08 -7.96 -16.74
C HIS A 4 7.00 -8.35 -15.26
N ILE A 5 6.43 -7.48 -14.45
CA ILE A 5 6.24 -7.71 -13.02
C ILE A 5 5.26 -8.86 -12.79
N LEU A 6 4.07 -8.77 -13.39
CA LEU A 6 3.04 -9.81 -13.30
C LEU A 6 3.54 -11.15 -13.85
N ASN A 7 4.05 -11.14 -15.08
CA ASN A 7 4.55 -12.36 -15.74
C ASN A 7 5.72 -13.02 -14.98
N SER A 8 6.41 -12.27 -14.13
CA SER A 8 7.49 -12.84 -13.29
C SER A 8 7.00 -13.95 -12.35
N LEU A 9 5.76 -13.85 -11.83
CA LEU A 9 5.17 -14.89 -10.98
C LEU A 9 4.18 -15.77 -11.74
N GLU A 10 3.34 -15.18 -12.60
CA GLU A 10 2.32 -15.91 -13.38
C GLU A 10 2.94 -17.02 -14.25
N SER A 11 4.12 -16.77 -14.84
CA SER A 11 4.84 -17.77 -15.65
C SER A 11 5.21 -19.07 -14.90
N VAL A 12 5.14 -19.06 -13.58
CA VAL A 12 5.40 -20.21 -12.69
C VAL A 12 4.19 -20.57 -11.83
N GLY A 13 2.98 -20.10 -12.25
CA GLY A 13 1.74 -20.40 -11.56
C GLY A 13 1.55 -19.63 -10.25
N GLY A 14 2.25 -18.52 -10.08
CA GLY A 14 2.08 -17.63 -8.92
C GLY A 14 1.07 -16.53 -9.20
N ASP A 15 0.54 -15.95 -8.13
CA ASP A 15 -0.36 -14.81 -8.15
C ASP A 15 0.26 -13.64 -7.35
N LEU A 16 0.16 -12.42 -7.88
CA LEU A 16 0.66 -11.20 -7.25
C LEU A 16 -0.49 -10.23 -7.06
N GLN A 17 -0.70 -9.78 -5.84
CA GLN A 17 -1.78 -8.88 -5.47
C GLN A 17 -1.28 -7.77 -4.55
N ALA A 18 -2.03 -6.67 -4.48
CA ALA A 18 -1.83 -5.61 -3.51
C ALA A 18 -3.15 -5.00 -3.08
N TYR A 19 -3.20 -4.48 -1.86
CA TYR A 19 -4.31 -3.66 -1.40
C TYR A 19 -3.83 -2.60 -0.41
N THR A 20 -4.59 -1.53 -0.30
CA THR A 20 -4.33 -0.43 0.62
C THR A 20 -5.47 -0.31 1.62
N THR A 21 -5.10 -0.07 2.88
CA THR A 21 -6.01 0.35 3.95
C THR A 21 -5.71 1.79 4.33
N LYS A 22 -6.45 2.37 5.27
CA LYS A 22 -6.18 3.73 5.76
C LYS A 22 -4.83 3.89 6.45
N GLU A 23 -4.22 2.79 6.90
CA GLU A 23 -2.98 2.80 7.70
C GLU A 23 -1.84 2.01 7.06
N SER A 24 -2.11 1.14 6.10
CA SER A 24 -1.10 0.24 5.55
C SER A 24 -1.33 -0.07 4.08
N THR A 25 -0.25 -0.39 3.38
CA THR A 25 -0.27 -0.99 2.04
C THR A 25 0.32 -2.39 2.13
N VAL A 26 -0.37 -3.37 1.56
CA VAL A 26 0.05 -4.76 1.59
C VAL A 26 0.30 -5.23 0.16
N TYR A 27 1.48 -5.78 -0.08
CA TYR A 27 1.85 -6.50 -1.29
C TYR A 27 2.01 -7.97 -0.94
N TYR A 28 1.36 -8.87 -1.64
CA TYR A 28 1.47 -10.29 -1.35
C TYR A 28 1.48 -11.15 -2.60
N ALA A 29 2.05 -12.32 -2.47
CA ALA A 29 2.11 -13.30 -3.54
C ALA A 29 1.77 -14.69 -3.00
N ALA A 30 0.97 -15.45 -3.76
CA ALA A 30 0.79 -16.88 -3.57
C ALA A 30 1.61 -17.62 -4.62
N ILE A 31 2.48 -18.54 -4.18
CA ILE A 31 3.41 -19.20 -5.08
C ILE A 31 3.81 -20.59 -4.56
N LEU A 32 4.20 -21.48 -5.48
CA LEU A 32 4.78 -22.78 -5.09
C LEU A 32 6.12 -22.58 -4.39
N HIS A 33 6.38 -23.42 -3.39
CA HIS A 33 7.60 -23.42 -2.55
C HIS A 33 8.91 -23.29 -3.35
N ASP A 34 9.02 -23.95 -4.49
CA ASP A 34 10.22 -23.93 -5.32
C ASP A 34 10.59 -22.54 -5.84
N HIS A 35 9.61 -21.66 -5.95
CA HIS A 35 9.75 -20.30 -6.47
C HIS A 35 9.79 -19.21 -5.39
N THR A 36 9.92 -19.57 -4.11
CA THR A 36 9.96 -18.63 -2.97
C THR A 36 11.01 -17.53 -3.17
N ALA A 37 12.20 -17.86 -3.66
CA ALA A 37 13.26 -16.87 -3.89
C ALA A 37 12.83 -15.79 -4.91
N ARG A 38 12.10 -16.19 -5.95
CA ARG A 38 11.57 -15.27 -6.97
C ARG A 38 10.52 -14.33 -6.39
N ALA A 39 9.61 -14.84 -5.55
CA ALA A 39 8.61 -14.01 -4.90
C ALA A 39 9.23 -12.99 -3.93
N VAL A 40 10.23 -13.40 -3.13
CA VAL A 40 10.95 -12.50 -2.22
C VAL A 40 11.65 -11.39 -3.01
N ASP A 41 12.37 -11.76 -4.07
CA ASP A 41 13.10 -10.81 -4.92
C ASP A 41 12.13 -9.79 -5.56
N LEU A 42 11.03 -10.26 -6.14
CA LEU A 42 10.02 -9.40 -6.76
C LEU A 42 9.33 -8.47 -5.77
N LEU A 43 8.85 -8.99 -4.63
CA LEU A 43 8.16 -8.18 -3.63
C LEU A 43 9.08 -7.10 -3.05
N THR A 44 10.35 -7.44 -2.79
CA THR A 44 11.34 -6.46 -2.31
C THR A 44 11.67 -5.41 -3.36
N ASP A 45 11.76 -5.79 -4.64
CA ASP A 45 11.98 -4.85 -5.74
C ASP A 45 10.80 -3.87 -5.89
N ILE A 46 9.56 -4.38 -5.90
CA ILE A 46 8.36 -3.55 -5.98
C ILE A 46 8.29 -2.53 -4.84
N VAL A 47 8.53 -2.98 -3.60
CA VAL A 47 8.37 -2.13 -2.42
C VAL A 47 9.50 -1.12 -2.29
N PHE A 48 10.74 -1.53 -2.49
CA PHE A 48 11.90 -0.71 -2.13
C PHE A 48 12.64 -0.08 -3.30
N HIS A 49 12.43 -0.56 -4.53
CA HIS A 49 13.19 -0.11 -5.71
C HIS A 49 12.31 0.48 -6.83
N SER A 50 11.02 0.68 -6.59
CA SER A 50 10.13 1.31 -7.57
C SER A 50 10.58 2.73 -7.92
N THR A 51 10.57 3.06 -9.21
CA THR A 51 11.10 4.34 -9.75
C THR A 51 10.02 5.34 -10.12
N TYR A 52 8.77 4.90 -10.18
CA TYR A 52 7.59 5.72 -10.50
C TYR A 52 7.76 6.60 -11.75
N PRO A 53 8.02 6.04 -12.96
CA PRO A 53 8.21 6.85 -14.15
C PRO A 53 6.97 7.70 -14.45
N GLN A 54 7.14 8.99 -14.76
CA GLN A 54 6.02 9.91 -14.99
C GLN A 54 5.05 9.40 -16.06
N ALA A 55 5.56 8.84 -17.16
CA ALA A 55 4.72 8.32 -18.24
C ALA A 55 3.85 7.10 -17.84
N GLU A 56 4.23 6.35 -16.79
CA GLU A 56 3.41 5.28 -16.25
C GLU A 56 2.42 5.84 -15.20
N LEU A 57 2.83 6.84 -14.41
CA LEU A 57 1.94 7.54 -13.50
C LEU A 57 0.79 8.25 -14.25
N ASP A 58 1.09 8.91 -15.36
CA ASP A 58 0.08 9.60 -16.16
C ASP A 58 -1.02 8.64 -16.67
N LYS A 59 -0.66 7.40 -16.98
CA LYS A 59 -1.64 6.36 -17.34
C LYS A 59 -2.44 5.87 -16.15
N GLU A 60 -1.77 5.66 -15.01
CA GLU A 60 -2.38 5.16 -13.79
C GLU A 60 -3.36 6.17 -13.20
N VAL A 61 -3.07 7.46 -13.32
CA VAL A 61 -3.98 8.54 -12.88
C VAL A 61 -5.36 8.42 -13.52
N GLU A 62 -5.44 8.15 -14.83
CA GLU A 62 -6.74 7.99 -15.49
C GLU A 62 -7.45 6.71 -15.02
N VAL A 63 -6.73 5.61 -14.84
CA VAL A 63 -7.30 4.36 -14.30
C VAL A 63 -7.86 4.57 -12.88
N ILE A 64 -7.12 5.28 -12.03
CA ILE A 64 -7.56 5.59 -10.65
C ILE A 64 -8.78 6.53 -10.68
N CYS A 65 -8.83 7.48 -11.60
CA CYS A 65 -10.01 8.36 -11.74
C CYS A 65 -11.26 7.57 -12.14
N ASP A 66 -11.13 6.63 -13.07
CA ASP A 66 -12.23 5.72 -13.46
C ASP A 66 -12.67 4.83 -12.29
N GLU A 67 -11.71 4.38 -11.47
CA GLU A 67 -11.99 3.61 -10.24
C GLU A 67 -12.77 4.46 -9.23
N ILE A 68 -12.38 5.72 -9.01
CA ILE A 68 -13.10 6.65 -8.12
C ILE A 68 -14.54 6.84 -8.59
N GLU A 69 -14.77 7.04 -9.90
CA GLU A 69 -16.13 7.18 -10.46
C GLU A 69 -16.95 5.90 -10.23
N SER A 70 -16.37 4.73 -10.53
CA SER A 70 -17.03 3.44 -10.32
C SER A 70 -17.39 3.19 -8.87
N TYR A 71 -16.47 3.56 -7.94
CA TYR A 71 -16.69 3.44 -6.51
C TYR A 71 -17.84 4.34 -6.03
N ASN A 72 -17.88 5.59 -6.49
CA ASN A 72 -18.93 6.53 -6.16
C ASN A 72 -20.31 6.10 -6.69
N ASP A 73 -20.34 5.34 -7.79
CA ASP A 73 -21.56 4.79 -8.38
C ASP A 73 -22.01 3.48 -7.71
N THR A 74 -21.24 2.98 -6.72
CA THR A 74 -21.55 1.74 -5.99
C THR A 74 -21.95 2.04 -4.53
N PRO A 75 -23.25 2.29 -4.24
CA PRO A 75 -23.69 2.72 -2.90
C PRO A 75 -23.34 1.76 -1.77
N THR A 76 -23.23 0.45 -2.07
CA THR A 76 -22.88 -0.60 -1.09
C THR A 76 -21.42 -0.53 -0.65
N GLU A 77 -20.53 0.05 -1.42
CA GLU A 77 -19.13 0.28 -1.08
C GLU A 77 -18.97 1.67 -0.45
N LEU A 78 -19.53 2.68 -1.10
CA LEU A 78 -19.46 4.08 -0.68
C LEU A 78 -19.95 4.30 0.76
N ILE A 79 -20.99 3.59 1.19
CA ILE A 79 -21.58 3.76 2.52
C ILE A 79 -20.61 3.48 3.66
N TYR A 80 -19.68 2.52 3.49
CA TYR A 80 -18.69 2.23 4.51
C TYR A 80 -17.67 3.35 4.65
N ASP A 81 -17.21 3.89 3.53
CA ASP A 81 -16.24 4.98 3.50
C ASP A 81 -16.87 6.28 4.06
N GLU A 82 -18.10 6.58 3.66
CA GLU A 82 -18.87 7.73 4.19
C GLU A 82 -19.12 7.60 5.69
N PHE A 83 -19.48 6.43 6.17
CA PHE A 83 -19.65 6.18 7.61
C PHE A 83 -18.35 6.44 8.38
N GLU A 84 -17.23 5.88 7.91
CA GLU A 84 -15.94 6.10 8.56
C GLU A 84 -15.48 7.55 8.49
N ASN A 85 -15.71 8.24 7.38
CA ASN A 85 -15.39 9.65 7.21
C ASN A 85 -16.18 10.54 8.17
N HIS A 86 -17.43 10.19 8.45
CA HIS A 86 -18.24 10.90 9.44
C HIS A 86 -17.82 10.56 10.88
N LEU A 87 -17.57 9.27 11.16
CA LEU A 87 -17.17 8.81 12.48
C LEU A 87 -15.82 9.41 12.90
N PHE A 88 -14.89 9.48 11.98
CA PHE A 88 -13.52 9.98 12.21
C PHE A 88 -13.27 11.37 11.65
N LYS A 89 -14.32 12.21 11.55
CA LYS A 89 -14.19 13.55 11.00
C LYS A 89 -13.09 14.37 11.68
N GLY A 90 -12.12 14.81 10.88
CA GLY A 90 -10.95 15.56 11.38
C GLY A 90 -9.79 14.71 11.90
N HIS A 91 -9.94 13.40 11.87
CA HIS A 91 -8.88 12.44 12.18
C HIS A 91 -8.28 11.86 10.90
N PRO A 92 -7.00 11.42 10.87
CA PRO A 92 -6.39 10.77 9.71
C PRO A 92 -7.14 9.55 9.16
N LEU A 93 -7.92 8.86 9.98
CA LEU A 93 -8.78 7.75 9.52
C LEU A 93 -10.05 8.21 8.80
N GLY A 94 -10.43 9.49 8.91
CA GLY A 94 -11.63 10.04 8.31
C GLY A 94 -11.37 10.63 6.91
N HIS A 95 -10.87 9.82 5.98
CA HIS A 95 -10.69 10.21 4.59
C HIS A 95 -10.93 9.02 3.66
N SER A 96 -11.33 9.28 2.41
CA SER A 96 -11.42 8.22 1.40
C SER A 96 -10.04 7.68 1.05
N ILE A 97 -9.92 6.35 0.94
CA ILE A 97 -8.66 5.68 0.56
C ILE A 97 -8.27 6.06 -0.88
N LEU A 98 -9.24 6.15 -1.78
CA LEU A 98 -9.00 6.53 -3.17
C LEU A 98 -8.70 8.02 -3.33
N GLY A 99 -9.05 8.85 -2.34
CA GLY A 99 -8.92 10.30 -2.43
C GLY A 99 -9.94 10.92 -3.38
N THR A 100 -9.54 11.97 -4.10
CA THR A 100 -10.35 12.65 -5.09
C THR A 100 -9.66 12.67 -6.45
N ALA A 101 -10.40 12.66 -7.55
CA ALA A 101 -9.86 12.75 -8.89
C ALA A 101 -8.98 14.00 -9.10
N GLU A 102 -9.36 15.16 -8.51
CA GLU A 102 -8.55 16.37 -8.53
C GLU A 102 -7.21 16.17 -7.79
N GLY A 103 -7.25 15.56 -6.60
CA GLY A 103 -6.06 15.23 -5.81
C GLY A 103 -5.13 14.28 -6.57
N VAL A 104 -5.68 13.20 -7.12
CA VAL A 104 -4.91 12.21 -7.90
C VAL A 104 -4.23 12.85 -9.11
N ARG A 105 -4.94 13.70 -9.86
CA ARG A 105 -4.37 14.42 -11.02
C ARG A 105 -3.29 15.44 -10.64
N SER A 106 -3.21 15.85 -9.39
CA SER A 106 -2.19 16.79 -8.93
C SER A 106 -0.86 16.14 -8.57
N PHE A 107 -0.81 14.81 -8.41
CA PHE A 107 0.40 14.10 -8.00
C PHE A 107 1.43 13.99 -9.12
N THR A 108 2.67 14.17 -8.75
CA THR A 108 3.85 14.07 -9.62
C THR A 108 4.72 12.86 -9.24
N GLN A 109 5.63 12.50 -10.13
CA GLN A 109 6.67 11.51 -9.82
C GLN A 109 7.43 11.85 -8.53
N ALA A 110 7.73 13.14 -8.32
CA ALA A 110 8.45 13.60 -7.12
C ALA A 110 7.63 13.37 -5.84
N ASP A 111 6.30 13.46 -5.91
CA ASP A 111 5.43 13.18 -4.78
C ASP A 111 5.41 11.69 -4.45
N ALA A 112 5.26 10.83 -5.45
CA ALA A 112 5.32 9.39 -5.30
C ALA A 112 6.67 8.92 -4.72
N GLN A 113 7.79 9.43 -5.25
CA GLN A 113 9.12 9.13 -4.75
C GLN A 113 9.32 9.61 -3.31
N ARG A 114 8.85 10.80 -2.97
CA ARG A 114 8.93 11.35 -1.61
C ARG A 114 8.12 10.51 -0.62
N PHE A 115 6.92 10.07 -1.01
CA PHE A 115 6.10 9.17 -0.20
C PHE A 115 6.80 7.82 0.01
N ALA A 116 7.30 7.20 -1.06
CA ALA A 116 8.00 5.93 -0.99
C ALA A 116 9.25 6.02 -0.10
N HIS A 117 10.10 7.02 -0.28
CA HIS A 117 11.28 7.24 0.56
C HIS A 117 10.94 7.44 2.05
N ARG A 118 9.79 8.02 2.33
CA ARG A 118 9.35 8.24 3.71
C ARG A 118 8.76 7.00 4.35
N HIS A 119 7.99 6.22 3.61
CA HIS A 119 7.16 5.15 4.16
C HIS A 119 7.61 3.74 3.80
N TYR A 120 8.14 3.51 2.59
CA TYR A 120 8.58 2.21 2.10
C TYR A 120 10.04 1.98 2.46
N ARG A 121 10.26 1.65 3.72
CA ARG A 121 11.60 1.47 4.30
C ARG A 121 11.63 0.18 5.10
N PRO A 122 12.81 -0.49 5.18
CA PRO A 122 12.94 -1.75 5.90
C PRO A 122 12.54 -1.67 7.38
N ASP A 123 12.78 -0.53 8.03
CA ASP A 123 12.42 -0.31 9.43
C ASP A 123 10.94 0.04 9.65
N ASN A 124 10.18 0.25 8.57
CA ASN A 124 8.73 0.47 8.54
C ASN A 124 7.98 -0.61 7.77
N ALA A 125 8.59 -1.75 7.53
CA ALA A 125 8.01 -2.87 6.79
C ALA A 125 8.01 -4.15 7.64
N ILE A 126 6.99 -4.96 7.43
CA ILE A 126 6.89 -6.31 8.01
C ILE A 126 6.81 -7.30 6.86
N PHE A 127 7.74 -8.25 6.83
CA PHE A 127 7.67 -9.37 5.90
C PHE A 127 7.05 -10.58 6.61
N PHE A 128 5.91 -11.03 6.09
CA PHE A 128 5.20 -12.20 6.59
C PHE A 128 5.24 -13.32 5.54
N ALA A 129 5.52 -14.54 5.96
CA ALA A 129 5.45 -15.72 5.10
C ALA A 129 4.75 -16.87 5.81
N TYR A 130 3.88 -17.56 5.08
CA TYR A 130 3.13 -18.71 5.57
C TYR A 130 3.20 -19.85 4.54
N GLY A 131 3.44 -21.07 5.01
CA GLY A 131 3.51 -22.27 4.18
C GLY A 131 4.74 -23.12 4.46
N ASP A 132 5.12 -23.97 3.50
CA ASP A 132 6.33 -24.80 3.57
C ASP A 132 7.58 -23.95 3.31
N ILE A 133 8.04 -23.24 4.32
CA ILE A 133 9.18 -22.34 4.24
C ILE A 133 10.09 -22.47 5.46
N SER A 134 11.39 -22.53 5.21
CA SER A 134 12.40 -22.47 6.28
C SER A 134 12.65 -21.00 6.65
N PHE A 135 12.44 -20.63 7.91
CA PHE A 135 12.68 -19.27 8.43
C PHE A 135 14.11 -18.80 8.13
N SER A 136 15.11 -19.64 8.37
CA SER A 136 16.52 -19.28 8.11
C SER A 136 16.84 -19.08 6.61
N ARG A 137 16.13 -19.78 5.72
CA ARG A 137 16.22 -19.54 4.28
C ARG A 137 15.56 -18.21 3.91
N LEU A 138 14.38 -17.93 4.47
CA LEU A 138 13.68 -16.66 4.23
C LEU A 138 14.52 -15.45 4.64
N VAL A 139 15.09 -15.49 5.85
CA VAL A 139 15.98 -14.42 6.34
C VAL A 139 17.14 -14.17 5.38
N ARG A 140 17.82 -15.23 4.95
CA ARG A 140 18.93 -15.09 3.98
C ARG A 140 18.50 -14.51 2.63
N LEU A 141 17.31 -14.85 2.15
CA LEU A 141 16.76 -14.29 0.91
C LEU A 141 16.48 -12.78 1.06
N LEU A 142 15.88 -12.38 2.18
CA LEU A 142 15.61 -10.98 2.49
C LEU A 142 16.91 -10.17 2.66
N GLU A 143 17.87 -10.69 3.40
CA GLU A 143 19.20 -10.07 3.55
C GLU A 143 19.88 -9.85 2.19
N LYS A 144 19.79 -10.84 1.31
CA LYS A 144 20.33 -10.73 -0.05
C LYS A 144 19.60 -9.69 -0.89
N ALA A 145 18.27 -9.64 -0.80
CA ALA A 145 17.44 -8.69 -1.56
C ALA A 145 17.60 -7.24 -1.07
N GLN A 146 18.05 -7.06 0.16
CA GLN A 146 18.30 -5.74 0.77
C GLN A 146 19.73 -5.21 0.53
N VAL A 147 20.57 -5.91 -0.22
CA VAL A 147 21.91 -5.43 -0.57
C VAL A 147 21.79 -4.11 -1.33
N GLY A 148 22.20 -3.01 -0.69
CA GLY A 148 22.12 -1.66 -1.21
C GLY A 148 21.01 -0.80 -0.59
N LEU A 149 20.10 -1.36 0.21
CA LEU A 149 19.18 -0.56 1.01
C LEU A 149 19.96 0.05 2.18
N SER A 150 20.22 1.34 2.10
CA SER A 150 20.78 2.09 3.22
C SER A 150 19.79 2.01 4.39
N ALA A 151 20.25 1.54 5.54
CA ALA A 151 19.51 1.71 6.77
C ALA A 151 19.36 3.22 7.01
N ALA A 152 18.24 3.77 6.55
CA ALA A 152 17.93 5.15 6.87
C ALA A 152 17.84 5.25 8.40
N SER A 153 18.40 6.32 8.96
CA SER A 153 18.36 6.59 10.40
C SER A 153 16.96 6.28 10.93
N ALA A 154 16.89 5.52 12.03
CA ALA A 154 15.63 5.12 12.62
C ALA A 154 14.64 6.30 12.60
N ILE A 155 13.53 6.13 11.90
CA ILE A 155 12.45 7.09 12.07
C ILE A 155 12.11 7.02 13.55
N GLN A 156 12.29 8.13 14.26
CA GLN A 156 11.53 8.28 15.48
C GLN A 156 10.08 8.08 15.02
N ARG A 157 9.51 6.92 15.36
CA ARG A 157 8.07 6.74 15.22
C ARG A 157 7.48 8.00 15.82
N PRO A 158 6.66 8.79 15.11
CA PRO A 158 5.87 9.77 15.82
C PRO A 158 5.28 8.95 16.95
N GLN A 159 5.59 9.31 18.20
CA GLN A 159 4.85 8.75 19.32
C GLN A 159 3.43 8.89 18.84
N SER A 160 2.75 7.73 18.67
CA SER A 160 1.35 7.80 18.30
C SER A 160 0.82 8.79 19.31
N ALA A 161 0.41 9.96 18.84
CA ALA A 161 -0.49 10.73 19.63
C ALA A 161 -1.70 9.79 19.69
N GLU A 162 -1.71 8.94 20.72
CA GLU A 162 -2.91 8.33 21.21
C GLU A 162 -3.78 9.54 21.57
N GLN A 163 -4.43 10.10 20.55
CA GLN A 163 -5.56 10.93 20.83
C GLN A 163 -6.54 9.96 21.47
N PRO A 164 -6.77 10.08 22.78
CA PRO A 164 -7.66 9.15 23.46
C PRO A 164 -8.99 9.21 22.71
N LEU A 165 -9.58 8.04 22.47
CA LEU A 165 -10.89 7.90 21.80
C LEU A 165 -11.99 8.81 22.44
N HIS A 166 -11.74 9.30 23.64
CA HIS A 166 -12.63 10.20 24.42
C HIS A 166 -12.72 11.62 23.86
N ASP A 167 -11.77 12.07 23.01
CA ASP A 167 -11.82 13.39 22.42
C ASP A 167 -12.76 13.45 21.20
N PHE A 168 -13.25 12.29 20.75
CA PHE A 168 -14.34 12.22 19.80
C PHE A 168 -15.67 12.37 20.58
N LEU A 169 -16.11 13.59 20.76
CA LEU A 169 -17.47 13.87 21.18
C LEU A 169 -18.42 13.35 20.10
N GLN A 170 -18.86 12.12 20.26
CA GLN A 170 -19.88 11.53 19.43
C GLN A 170 -21.23 12.05 19.88
N GLU A 171 -21.65 13.14 19.27
CA GLU A 171 -23.08 13.43 19.26
C GLU A 171 -23.77 12.41 18.35
N PRO A 172 -24.94 11.88 18.74
CA PRO A 172 -25.66 10.94 17.88
C PRO A 172 -26.05 11.66 16.59
N HIS A 173 -25.46 11.24 15.48
CA HIS A 173 -25.78 11.72 14.15
C HIS A 173 -26.56 10.65 13.38
N THR A 174 -27.64 11.08 12.73
CA THR A 174 -28.29 10.29 11.69
C THR A 174 -27.87 10.88 10.36
N VAL A 175 -27.09 10.13 9.58
CA VAL A 175 -26.76 10.50 8.21
C VAL A 175 -27.60 9.63 7.28
N ILE A 176 -28.41 10.28 6.44
CA ILE A 176 -29.17 9.62 5.37
C ILE A 176 -28.36 9.88 4.09
N ILE A 177 -27.81 8.83 3.53
CA ILE A 177 -27.02 8.84 2.28
C ILE A 177 -27.95 8.41 1.15
#